data_144714cdf6a9d4d7c57aafb5d880483a
#
_entry.id   144714cdf6a9d4d7c57aafb5d880483a
#
_cell.length_a   1.000
_cell.length_b   1.000
_cell.length_c   1.000
_cell.angle_alpha   90.00
_cell.angle_beta   90.00
_cell.angle_gamma   90.00
#
_symmetry.space_group_name_H-M   'P 1'
#
loop_
_entity.id
_entity.type
_entity.pdbx_description
1 polymer ?
#
loop_
_entity_poly.entity_id
_entity_poly.type
_entity_poly.pdbx_seq_one_letter_code
_entity_poly.pdbx_strand_id
1 'polypeptide(L)'
;MDRWLHRSRSQDVAGARTLLHSPVVVMVLAMPLVLAAFAIYLQWQEDFGGGVDLFTVTDIHHVYADLDLFPGMTRFQQSESTGTIQGARKQTAAHARTADPLNAAQVVPDPAAGFKSPLRLKASRHARSAKVCIGTTTADGLERVLPWLRYHRSIGISRFYLFAEGKTASPEVSQVLMEMPDIHLFLPSEQLDISRAHSRIWNETWLRGFFNKPCNHALFVRQNLNLEIAIKIARAEKLDWVLHIDTDELLYPGGAPDYSVSTLLGSINADVDTVVFPNYEALAETDKVSDPFLETTLFKRNFDHVVRETYFANYRDVTRSNPNYFLTYGNGKSAARISKGLRPNGAHRFHSYVKAPFELKSSEGAVLHYTYTRFTDVVSRKHRCPCKLDDEELKKCFILDFDRVAFKEASTKSEDELRKWYMSHVVWTDRHTVTRLVANGLFQRIYTPQVLCKQIQYLKCK
;
A
#
# COMPACT_ATOMS: atom_id res chain seq x y z
N MET A 1 -80.81 -12.48 39.61
CA MET A 1 -80.32 -12.50 38.23
C MET A 1 -78.94 -11.84 38.19
N ASP A 2 -78.07 -12.10 39.22
CA ASP A 2 -76.75 -11.50 39.35
C ASP A 2 -75.83 -12.48 40.08
N ARG A 3 -75.46 -13.59 39.39
CA ARG A 3 -74.45 -14.55 39.93
C ARG A 3 -73.63 -15.28 38.84
N TRP A 4 -73.68 -14.82 37.63
CA TRP A 4 -73.03 -15.56 36.51
C TRP A 4 -71.94 -14.79 35.78
N LEU A 5 -71.54 -13.58 36.18
CA LEU A 5 -70.54 -12.77 35.43
C LEU A 5 -69.19 -12.64 36.12
N HIS A 6 -68.94 -13.33 37.24
CA HIS A 6 -67.65 -13.20 37.95
C HIS A 6 -66.73 -14.43 37.92
N ARG A 7 -67.03 -15.44 37.11
CA ARG A 7 -66.19 -16.69 37.07
C ARG A 7 -65.39 -16.95 35.80
N SER A 8 -65.43 -16.10 34.79
CA SER A 8 -64.72 -16.33 33.52
C SER A 8 -63.46 -15.45 33.30
N ARG A 9 -63.17 -14.50 34.21
CA ARG A 9 -62.04 -13.60 34.04
C ARG A 9 -60.75 -13.97 34.80
N SER A 10 -60.76 -14.98 35.68
CA SER A 10 -59.58 -15.34 36.48
C SER A 10 -58.86 -16.59 36.00
N GLN A 11 -59.38 -17.31 35.00
CA GLN A 11 -58.65 -18.47 34.45
C GLN A 11 -57.80 -18.15 33.22
N ASP A 12 -58.09 -17.11 32.44
CA ASP A 12 -57.32 -16.74 31.24
C ASP A 12 -56.04 -15.99 31.56
N VAL A 13 -55.90 -15.37 32.74
CA VAL A 13 -54.66 -14.64 33.11
C VAL A 13 -53.61 -15.58 33.70
N ALA A 14 -53.97 -16.74 34.22
CA ALA A 14 -53.03 -17.72 34.76
C ALA A 14 -52.40 -18.56 33.65
N GLY A 15 -53.12 -18.84 32.54
CA GLY A 15 -52.60 -19.56 31.38
C GLY A 15 -51.61 -18.78 30.55
N ALA A 16 -51.78 -17.47 30.45
CA ALA A 16 -50.85 -16.59 29.70
C ALA A 16 -49.49 -16.38 30.41
N ARG A 17 -49.49 -16.41 31.75
CA ARG A 17 -48.25 -16.26 32.54
C ARG A 17 -47.36 -17.51 32.53
N THR A 18 -47.94 -18.69 32.40
CA THR A 18 -47.17 -19.95 32.35
C THR A 18 -46.58 -20.23 30.97
N LEU A 19 -47.19 -19.72 29.89
CA LEU A 19 -46.63 -19.84 28.53
C LEU A 19 -45.40 -18.96 28.31
N LEU A 20 -45.33 -17.78 28.92
CA LEU A 20 -44.20 -16.85 28.83
C LEU A 20 -42.94 -17.31 29.57
N HIS A 21 -43.03 -18.30 30.45
CA HIS A 21 -41.92 -18.88 31.21
C HIS A 21 -41.45 -20.23 30.66
N SER A 22 -42.06 -20.71 29.58
CA SER A 22 -41.55 -21.89 28.87
C SER A 22 -40.23 -21.56 28.19
N PRO A 23 -39.14 -22.31 28.47
CA PRO A 23 -37.82 -22.05 27.85
C PRO A 23 -37.93 -22.12 26.33
N VAL A 24 -38.85 -22.87 25.77
CA VAL A 24 -39.06 -22.96 24.32
C VAL A 24 -39.67 -21.67 23.76
N VAL A 25 -40.61 -21.04 24.44
CA VAL A 25 -41.23 -19.77 24.01
C VAL A 25 -40.23 -18.62 24.12
N VAL A 26 -39.44 -18.58 25.19
CA VAL A 26 -38.34 -17.60 25.34
C VAL A 26 -37.31 -17.79 24.24
N MET A 27 -36.95 -19.02 23.89
CA MET A 27 -35.99 -19.32 22.82
C MET A 27 -36.50 -18.92 21.43
N VAL A 28 -37.78 -19.18 21.14
CA VAL A 28 -38.42 -18.80 19.86
C VAL A 28 -38.55 -17.28 19.71
N LEU A 29 -38.85 -16.57 20.80
CA LEU A 29 -38.98 -15.10 20.80
C LEU A 29 -37.59 -14.40 20.79
N ALA A 30 -36.55 -15.03 21.37
CA ALA A 30 -35.18 -14.48 21.37
C ALA A 30 -34.45 -14.75 20.05
N MET A 31 -34.81 -15.82 19.31
CA MET A 31 -34.12 -16.22 18.08
C MET A 31 -34.09 -15.12 17.01
N PRO A 32 -35.15 -14.35 16.71
CA PRO A 32 -35.11 -13.25 15.77
C PRO A 32 -34.13 -12.13 16.19
N LEU A 33 -34.05 -11.86 17.51
CA LEU A 33 -33.14 -10.85 18.05
C LEU A 33 -31.68 -11.29 17.95
N VAL A 34 -31.40 -12.57 18.20
CA VAL A 34 -30.07 -13.15 18.04
C VAL A 34 -29.65 -13.17 16.55
N LEU A 35 -30.59 -13.54 15.66
CA LEU A 35 -30.34 -13.51 14.22
C LEU A 35 -30.14 -12.07 13.69
N ALA A 36 -30.93 -11.11 14.21
CA ALA A 36 -30.74 -9.70 13.87
C ALA A 36 -29.39 -9.16 14.37
N ALA A 37 -29.00 -9.48 15.61
CA ALA A 37 -27.71 -9.13 16.17
C ALA A 37 -26.55 -9.78 15.40
N PHE A 38 -26.73 -11.04 14.98
CA PHE A 38 -25.75 -11.76 14.16
C PHE A 38 -25.66 -11.19 12.74
N ALA A 39 -26.80 -10.81 12.14
CA ALA A 39 -26.82 -10.12 10.84
C ALA A 39 -26.14 -8.75 10.91
N ILE A 40 -26.39 -7.97 11.98
CA ILE A 40 -25.72 -6.70 12.24
C ILE A 40 -24.22 -6.94 12.45
N TYR A 41 -23.83 -7.99 13.19
CA TYR A 41 -22.44 -8.37 13.39
C TYR A 41 -21.75 -8.77 12.09
N LEU A 42 -22.40 -9.55 11.21
CA LEU A 42 -21.87 -9.90 9.90
C LEU A 42 -21.77 -8.68 8.98
N GLN A 43 -22.78 -7.82 8.98
CA GLN A 43 -22.76 -6.57 8.22
C GLN A 43 -21.69 -5.62 8.75
N TRP A 44 -21.48 -5.59 10.06
CA TRP A 44 -20.37 -4.87 10.69
C TRP A 44 -19.00 -5.46 10.31
N GLN A 45 -18.88 -6.79 10.22
CA GLN A 45 -17.66 -7.44 9.70
C GLN A 45 -17.43 -7.16 8.20
N GLU A 46 -18.49 -7.11 7.38
CA GLU A 46 -18.37 -6.76 5.95
C GLU A 46 -18.03 -5.28 5.75
N ASP A 47 -18.63 -4.39 6.53
CA ASP A 47 -18.36 -2.95 6.48
C ASP A 47 -16.96 -2.58 7.02
N PHE A 48 -16.41 -3.36 7.95
CA PHE A 48 -15.09 -3.13 8.56
C PHE A 48 -14.00 -4.11 8.11
N GLY A 49 -14.33 -5.18 7.40
CA GLY A 49 -13.36 -6.10 6.80
C GLY A 49 -12.56 -5.53 5.64
N GLY A 50 -12.83 -4.31 5.21
CA GLY A 50 -12.10 -3.53 4.21
C GLY A 50 -11.71 -2.14 4.68
N GLY A 51 -11.85 -1.82 5.94
CA GLY A 51 -11.69 -0.49 6.49
C GLY A 51 -10.54 -0.40 7.50
N VAL A 52 -9.88 0.68 7.45
CA VAL A 52 -8.86 1.22 8.33
C VAL A 52 -9.24 1.03 9.79
N ASP A 53 -8.48 0.22 10.54
CA ASP A 53 -8.63 0.08 11.98
C ASP A 53 -8.27 1.38 12.70
N LEU A 54 -9.29 2.02 13.25
CA LEU A 54 -9.14 3.10 14.23
C LEU A 54 -8.89 2.48 15.60
N PHE A 55 -7.62 2.25 15.95
CA PHE A 55 -7.25 1.94 17.33
C PHE A 55 -6.70 3.17 18.03
N THR A 56 -7.43 3.67 19.02
CA THR A 56 -6.88 4.50 20.08
C THR A 56 -6.09 3.59 21.02
N VAL A 57 -4.77 3.63 20.92
CA VAL A 57 -3.86 2.88 21.79
C VAL A 57 -3.82 3.57 23.15
N THR A 58 -4.54 3.06 24.13
CA THR A 58 -4.46 3.49 25.54
C THR A 58 -3.60 2.59 26.41
N ASP A 59 -3.08 1.45 25.90
CA ASP A 59 -2.26 0.56 26.72
C ASP A 59 -1.26 -0.25 25.89
N ILE A 60 0.01 0.10 25.98
CA ILE A 60 1.10 -0.52 25.23
C ILE A 60 1.35 -1.98 25.63
N HIS A 61 0.95 -2.39 26.84
CA HIS A 61 1.18 -3.75 27.34
C HIS A 61 0.24 -4.81 26.75
N HIS A 62 -0.93 -4.46 26.25
CA HIS A 62 -1.86 -5.38 25.58
C HIS A 62 -1.61 -5.56 24.07
N VAL A 63 -0.86 -4.66 23.43
CA VAL A 63 -0.55 -4.69 21.98
C VAL A 63 0.34 -5.88 21.60
N TYR A 64 1.05 -6.50 22.57
CA TYR A 64 1.92 -7.63 22.29
C TYR A 64 1.22 -8.99 22.16
N ALA A 65 -0.05 -9.09 22.52
CA ALA A 65 -0.80 -10.35 22.46
C ALA A 65 -1.52 -10.60 21.12
N ASP A 66 -1.80 -9.54 20.34
CA ASP A 66 -2.54 -9.62 19.05
C ASP A 66 -1.73 -8.98 17.92
N LEU A 67 -0.60 -9.61 17.58
CA LEU A 67 0.34 -9.14 16.55
C LEU A 67 -0.15 -9.31 15.10
N ASP A 68 -1.38 -9.79 14.90
CA ASP A 68 -1.99 -9.95 13.58
C ASP A 68 -2.70 -8.68 13.06
N LEU A 69 -2.70 -7.58 13.85
CA LEU A 69 -3.51 -6.39 13.61
C LEU A 69 -2.70 -5.10 13.42
N PHE A 70 -1.62 -5.15 12.63
CA PHE A 70 -1.03 -3.90 12.14
C PHE A 70 -1.80 -3.36 10.94
N PRO A 71 -2.05 -2.02 10.85
CA PRO A 71 -2.69 -1.40 9.69
C PRO A 71 -1.94 -1.78 8.40
N GLY A 72 -2.61 -2.51 7.52
CA GLY A 72 -2.04 -3.00 6.26
C GLY A 72 -1.58 -4.45 6.22
N MET A 73 -1.72 -5.22 7.32
CA MET A 73 -1.46 -6.66 7.31
C MET A 73 -2.77 -7.45 7.13
N THR A 74 -2.86 -8.22 6.06
CA THR A 74 -3.88 -9.25 5.89
C THR A 74 -3.40 -10.56 6.54
N ARG A 75 -4.29 -11.26 7.28
CA ARG A 75 -4.01 -12.59 7.85
C ARG A 75 -3.59 -13.56 6.74
N PHE A 76 -2.42 -14.17 6.90
CA PHE A 76 -2.02 -15.35 6.13
C PHE A 76 -2.41 -16.63 6.88
N GLN A 77 -3.15 -17.53 6.23
CA GLN A 77 -3.24 -18.92 6.66
C GLN A 77 -1.87 -19.59 6.39
N GLN A 78 -1.12 -19.87 7.47
CA GLN A 78 0.00 -20.78 7.40
C GLN A 78 -0.53 -22.19 7.20
N SER A 79 -0.14 -22.84 6.11
CA SER A 79 -0.22 -24.30 5.98
C SER A 79 0.86 -24.88 6.88
N GLU A 80 0.45 -25.53 7.96
CA GLU A 80 1.33 -26.31 8.82
C GLU A 80 1.90 -27.48 8.04
N SER A 81 3.21 -27.45 7.77
CA SER A 81 3.98 -28.66 7.50
C SER A 81 4.75 -29.03 8.77
N THR A 82 4.23 -29.98 9.49
CA THR A 82 4.92 -30.67 10.59
C THR A 82 6.13 -31.41 10.06
N GLY A 83 7.30 -30.91 10.35
CA GLY A 83 8.59 -31.60 10.17
C GLY A 83 9.43 -31.50 11.40
N THR A 84 9.44 -32.56 12.20
CA THR A 84 10.26 -32.75 13.39
C THR A 84 11.74 -32.76 13.02
N ILE A 85 12.54 -31.87 13.59
CA ILE A 85 14.01 -32.07 13.67
C ILE A 85 14.47 -31.87 15.11
N GLN A 86 14.87 -32.97 15.74
CA GLN A 86 15.71 -33.02 16.95
C GLN A 86 17.17 -32.72 16.60
N GLY A 87 17.85 -32.05 17.49
CA GLY A 87 19.32 -32.06 17.50
C GLY A 87 19.98 -30.75 17.89
N ALA A 88 20.06 -30.50 19.19
CA ALA A 88 20.85 -29.42 19.78
C ALA A 88 22.36 -29.76 19.75
N ARG A 89 23.20 -28.77 19.47
CA ARG A 89 24.56 -28.78 20.00
C ARG A 89 25.03 -27.37 20.38
N LYS A 90 25.27 -27.19 21.65
CA LYS A 90 25.97 -26.04 22.26
C LYS A 90 27.40 -25.94 21.70
N GLN A 91 27.82 -24.73 21.33
CA GLN A 91 29.23 -24.37 21.38
C GLN A 91 29.44 -22.96 21.93
N THR A 92 30.35 -22.88 22.78
CA THR A 92 30.88 -21.92 23.72
C THR A 92 31.40 -20.61 23.12
N ALA A 93 31.23 -19.56 23.91
CA ALA A 93 31.84 -18.23 23.74
C ALA A 93 33.36 -18.27 23.86
N ALA A 94 34.07 -17.54 23.02
CA ALA A 94 35.46 -17.12 23.26
C ALA A 94 35.80 -15.78 22.54
N HIS A 95 36.18 -14.83 23.38
CA HIS A 95 37.09 -13.69 23.17
C HIS A 95 36.78 -12.59 22.13
N ALA A 96 36.24 -11.51 22.67
CA ALA A 96 36.38 -10.17 22.08
C ALA A 96 37.84 -9.69 22.19
N ARG A 97 38.44 -9.31 21.05
CA ARG A 97 39.60 -8.44 20.97
C ARG A 97 39.20 -7.09 20.43
N THR A 98 39.51 -6.06 21.19
CA THR A 98 39.41 -4.66 20.85
C THR A 98 40.24 -4.33 19.61
N ALA A 99 39.65 -3.70 18.62
CA ALA A 99 40.33 -3.12 17.46
C ALA A 99 40.02 -1.63 17.36
N ASP A 100 41.06 -0.84 17.12
CA ASP A 100 41.12 0.61 17.04
C ASP A 100 40.19 1.23 15.97
N PRO A 101 39.63 2.43 16.20
CA PRO A 101 38.66 3.05 15.27
C PRO A 101 39.26 4.03 14.26
N LEU A 102 40.40 3.77 13.67
CA LEU A 102 41.06 4.71 12.74
C LEU A 102 41.55 4.09 11.43
N ASN A 103 40.76 3.23 10.79
CA ASN A 103 41.02 2.88 9.38
C ASN A 103 39.75 2.27 8.73
N ALA A 104 38.66 3.03 8.64
CA ALA A 104 37.50 2.69 7.82
C ALA A 104 37.61 3.34 6.44
N ALA A 105 38.59 2.88 5.63
CA ALA A 105 38.55 3.11 4.20
C ALA A 105 37.37 2.33 3.61
N GLN A 106 36.50 3.06 2.95
CA GLN A 106 35.37 2.69 2.13
C GLN A 106 35.39 1.25 1.59
N VAL A 107 34.72 0.34 2.28
CA VAL A 107 34.18 -0.87 1.66
C VAL A 107 32.77 -0.53 1.23
N VAL A 108 32.59 -0.33 -0.08
CA VAL A 108 31.26 -0.28 -0.70
C VAL A 108 30.64 -1.67 -0.48
N PRO A 109 29.57 -1.83 0.29
CA PRO A 109 28.94 -3.13 0.45
C PRO A 109 28.37 -3.59 -0.89
N ASP A 110 28.69 -4.82 -1.28
CA ASP A 110 28.08 -5.52 -2.40
C ASP A 110 26.53 -5.42 -2.25
N PRO A 111 25.80 -4.84 -3.20
CA PRO A 111 24.34 -4.70 -3.12
C PRO A 111 23.61 -6.05 -3.05
N ALA A 112 24.26 -7.16 -3.37
CA ALA A 112 23.72 -8.52 -3.29
C ALA A 112 23.86 -9.18 -1.90
N ALA A 113 24.65 -8.64 -0.97
CA ALA A 113 24.97 -9.31 0.29
C ALA A 113 23.85 -9.32 1.34
N GLY A 114 22.73 -8.61 1.12
CA GLY A 114 21.60 -8.51 2.04
C GLY A 114 20.46 -9.52 1.82
N PHE A 115 20.42 -10.20 0.69
CA PHE A 115 19.34 -11.13 0.34
C PHE A 115 19.78 -12.59 0.43
N LYS A 116 19.82 -13.14 1.65
CA LYS A 116 19.80 -14.60 1.81
C LYS A 116 18.33 -15.05 1.80
N SER A 117 17.74 -15.20 0.60
CA SER A 117 16.45 -15.86 0.44
C SER A 117 16.59 -17.36 0.70
N PRO A 118 15.77 -17.98 1.56
CA PRO A 118 15.75 -19.44 1.74
C PRO A 118 15.16 -20.19 0.52
N LEU A 119 14.52 -19.48 -0.40
CA LEU A 119 14.01 -19.99 -1.68
C LEU A 119 14.76 -19.32 -2.82
N ARG A 120 15.99 -19.78 -3.09
CA ARG A 120 16.63 -19.57 -4.38
C ARG A 120 15.75 -20.25 -5.43
N LEU A 121 14.82 -19.49 -6.03
CA LEU A 121 14.16 -19.93 -7.26
C LEU A 121 15.30 -20.30 -8.23
N LYS A 122 15.41 -21.60 -8.55
CA LYS A 122 16.34 -22.06 -9.59
C LYS A 122 15.97 -21.27 -10.83
N ALA A 123 16.78 -20.28 -11.17
CA ALA A 123 16.59 -19.51 -12.39
C ALA A 123 16.54 -20.53 -13.53
N SER A 124 15.35 -20.70 -14.08
CA SER A 124 15.17 -21.49 -15.29
C SER A 124 16.01 -20.78 -16.35
N ARG A 125 16.97 -21.50 -16.96
CA ARG A 125 17.83 -20.95 -18.01
C ARG A 125 17.08 -20.44 -19.25
N HIS A 126 15.73 -20.48 -19.21
CA HIS A 126 14.81 -20.07 -20.28
C HIS A 126 13.63 -19.26 -19.72
N ALA A 127 13.83 -18.43 -18.69
CA ALA A 127 12.78 -17.52 -18.23
C ALA A 127 12.41 -16.58 -19.38
N ARG A 128 11.19 -16.73 -19.93
CA ARG A 128 10.66 -15.84 -20.95
C ARG A 128 10.47 -14.46 -20.33
N SER A 129 11.00 -13.42 -20.95
CA SER A 129 10.74 -12.04 -20.58
C SER A 129 9.23 -11.77 -20.66
N ALA A 130 8.62 -11.35 -19.55
CA ALA A 130 7.20 -11.06 -19.49
C ALA A 130 6.91 -9.67 -20.09
N LYS A 131 5.77 -9.54 -20.78
CA LYS A 131 5.26 -8.24 -21.23
C LYS A 131 4.49 -7.58 -20.10
N VAL A 132 5.03 -6.51 -19.55
CA VAL A 132 4.51 -5.86 -18.35
C VAL A 132 4.00 -4.47 -18.68
N CYS A 133 2.82 -4.10 -18.17
CA CYS A 133 2.28 -2.75 -18.29
C CYS A 133 1.98 -2.10 -16.95
N ILE A 134 1.93 -0.78 -16.95
CA ILE A 134 1.46 0.04 -15.84
C ILE A 134 0.22 0.81 -16.27
N GLY A 135 -0.87 0.75 -15.44
CA GLY A 135 -2.01 1.65 -15.52
C GLY A 135 -1.99 2.62 -14.35
N THR A 136 -2.00 3.92 -14.61
CA THR A 136 -2.00 4.93 -13.54
C THR A 136 -2.83 6.16 -13.88
N THR A 137 -3.33 6.84 -12.85
CA THR A 137 -3.99 8.14 -12.95
C THR A 137 -3.02 9.19 -12.43
N THR A 138 -2.73 10.21 -13.22
CA THR A 138 -1.75 11.24 -12.85
C THR A 138 -2.21 12.65 -13.17
N ALA A 139 -1.89 13.59 -12.29
CA ALA A 139 -2.13 15.02 -12.45
C ALA A 139 -0.82 15.83 -12.52
N ASP A 140 0.33 15.15 -12.58
CA ASP A 140 1.66 15.77 -12.52
C ASP A 140 2.08 16.39 -13.86
N GLY A 141 3.08 17.26 -13.83
CA GLY A 141 3.74 17.81 -15.02
C GLY A 141 4.85 16.90 -15.57
N LEU A 142 5.45 17.31 -16.70
CA LEU A 142 6.53 16.56 -17.34
C LEU A 142 7.74 16.36 -16.44
N GLU A 143 7.99 17.29 -15.52
CA GLU A 143 9.11 17.24 -14.58
C GLU A 143 9.07 16.00 -13.68
N ARG A 144 7.89 15.44 -13.43
CA ARG A 144 7.72 14.21 -12.66
C ARG A 144 7.44 13.00 -13.54
N VAL A 145 6.56 13.15 -14.53
CA VAL A 145 6.12 12.03 -15.38
C VAL A 145 7.25 11.49 -16.25
N LEU A 146 8.11 12.34 -16.84
CA LEU A 146 9.18 11.88 -17.73
C LEU A 146 10.27 11.07 -17.00
N PRO A 147 10.82 11.48 -15.85
CA PRO A 147 11.78 10.65 -15.11
C PRO A 147 11.17 9.31 -14.68
N TRP A 148 9.92 9.32 -14.23
CA TRP A 148 9.18 8.13 -13.84
C TRP A 148 8.99 7.14 -15.02
N LEU A 149 8.58 7.62 -16.20
CA LEU A 149 8.46 6.81 -17.42
C LEU A 149 9.80 6.21 -17.84
N ARG A 150 10.85 7.02 -17.85
CA ARG A 150 12.20 6.58 -18.25
C ARG A 150 12.72 5.49 -17.33
N TYR A 151 12.57 5.67 -16.03
CA TYR A 151 12.95 4.67 -15.05
C TYR A 151 12.23 3.35 -15.30
N HIS A 152 10.89 3.37 -15.39
CA HIS A 152 10.12 2.15 -15.58
C HIS A 152 10.38 1.45 -16.92
N ARG A 153 10.66 2.20 -17.99
CA ARG A 153 11.16 1.62 -19.25
C ARG A 153 12.49 0.90 -19.06
N SER A 154 13.40 1.49 -18.32
CA SER A 154 14.75 0.91 -18.11
C SER A 154 14.73 -0.40 -17.32
N ILE A 155 13.71 -0.62 -16.50
CA ILE A 155 13.50 -1.87 -15.76
C ILE A 155 12.57 -2.86 -16.47
N GLY A 156 12.17 -2.60 -17.73
CA GLY A 156 11.45 -3.55 -18.56
C GLY A 156 9.93 -3.40 -18.63
N ILE A 157 9.37 -2.25 -18.26
CA ILE A 157 7.96 -1.93 -18.54
C ILE A 157 7.83 -1.59 -20.03
N SER A 158 6.90 -2.27 -20.71
CA SER A 158 6.74 -2.18 -22.16
C SER A 158 5.54 -1.35 -22.60
N ARG A 159 4.59 -1.04 -21.71
CA ARG A 159 3.36 -0.31 -22.04
C ARG A 159 2.87 0.51 -20.85
N PHE A 160 2.37 1.72 -21.11
CA PHE A 160 1.80 2.62 -20.11
C PHE A 160 0.38 3.06 -20.53
N TYR A 161 -0.57 2.91 -19.62
CA TYR A 161 -1.93 3.43 -19.73
C TYR A 161 -2.07 4.58 -18.74
N LEU A 162 -1.95 5.83 -19.25
CA LEU A 162 -1.96 7.04 -18.43
C LEU A 162 -3.33 7.73 -18.52
N PHE A 163 -4.00 7.85 -17.40
CA PHE A 163 -5.24 8.60 -17.28
C PHE A 163 -4.92 9.99 -16.76
N ALA A 164 -4.98 10.98 -17.67
CA ALA A 164 -4.53 12.34 -17.41
C ALA A 164 -5.56 13.14 -16.60
N GLU A 165 -5.09 13.79 -15.55
CA GLU A 165 -5.83 14.78 -14.77
C GLU A 165 -4.94 16.04 -14.61
N GLY A 166 -5.49 17.15 -14.13
CA GLY A 166 -4.74 18.34 -13.79
C GLY A 166 -3.71 18.77 -14.84
N LYS A 167 -2.45 18.92 -14.45
CA LYS A 167 -1.37 19.35 -15.35
C LYS A 167 -1.10 18.34 -16.48
N THR A 168 -1.23 17.04 -16.21
CA THR A 168 -1.01 16.00 -17.23
C THR A 168 -2.01 16.14 -18.40
N ALA A 169 -3.22 16.65 -18.14
CA ALA A 169 -4.22 16.89 -19.16
C ALA A 169 -4.04 18.20 -19.92
N SER A 170 -3.09 19.07 -19.52
CA SER A 170 -2.83 20.31 -20.27
C SER A 170 -2.22 20.02 -21.64
N PRO A 171 -2.46 20.88 -22.67
CA PRO A 171 -1.92 20.65 -24.01
C PRO A 171 -0.40 20.48 -24.04
N GLU A 172 0.35 21.26 -23.24
CA GLU A 172 1.81 21.26 -23.22
C GLU A 172 2.38 19.91 -22.72
N VAL A 173 1.67 19.24 -21.82
CA VAL A 173 2.09 17.95 -21.26
C VAL A 173 1.54 16.81 -22.12
N SER A 174 0.26 16.86 -22.46
CA SER A 174 -0.43 15.77 -23.17
C SER A 174 0.12 15.55 -24.57
N GLN A 175 0.46 16.59 -25.32
CA GLN A 175 1.06 16.48 -26.64
C GLN A 175 2.37 15.70 -26.61
N VAL A 176 3.27 16.02 -25.68
CA VAL A 176 4.55 15.31 -25.50
C VAL A 176 4.32 13.83 -25.17
N LEU A 177 3.32 13.51 -24.34
CA LEU A 177 3.04 12.12 -23.96
C LEU A 177 2.37 11.32 -25.11
N MET A 178 1.53 11.96 -25.93
CA MET A 178 0.88 11.32 -27.09
C MET A 178 1.88 10.93 -28.20
N GLU A 179 3.01 11.63 -28.31
CA GLU A 179 4.05 11.29 -29.28
C GLU A 179 4.85 10.02 -28.91
N MET A 180 4.68 9.49 -27.69
CA MET A 180 5.40 8.31 -27.22
C MET A 180 4.64 7.02 -27.58
N PRO A 181 5.22 6.10 -28.39
CA PRO A 181 4.48 4.97 -28.97
C PRO A 181 4.09 3.90 -27.95
N ASP A 182 4.73 3.87 -26.78
CA ASP A 182 4.45 2.95 -25.68
C ASP A 182 3.45 3.50 -24.66
N ILE A 183 2.91 4.71 -24.90
CA ILE A 183 1.93 5.35 -24.03
C ILE A 183 0.56 5.37 -24.70
N HIS A 184 -0.45 4.87 -23.98
CA HIS A 184 -1.85 5.16 -24.24
C HIS A 184 -2.30 6.24 -23.26
N LEU A 185 -2.48 7.46 -23.75
CA LEU A 185 -2.93 8.59 -22.96
C LEU A 185 -4.45 8.76 -23.08
N PHE A 186 -5.12 8.74 -21.94
CA PHE A 186 -6.58 8.98 -21.83
C PHE A 186 -6.80 10.38 -21.25
N LEU A 187 -7.25 11.30 -22.09
CA LEU A 187 -7.64 12.65 -21.66
C LEU A 187 -9.05 12.64 -21.04
N PRO A 188 -9.35 13.57 -20.12
CA PRO A 188 -10.71 13.78 -19.64
C PRO A 188 -11.67 13.99 -20.81
N SER A 189 -12.73 13.20 -20.87
CA SER A 189 -13.74 13.27 -21.92
C SER A 189 -15.02 12.60 -21.47
N GLU A 190 -16.14 13.00 -22.06
CA GLU A 190 -17.44 12.34 -21.84
C GLU A 190 -17.37 10.83 -22.15
N GLN A 191 -16.66 10.45 -23.22
CA GLN A 191 -16.48 9.04 -23.58
C GLN A 191 -15.73 8.24 -22.50
N LEU A 192 -14.75 8.83 -21.84
CA LEU A 192 -14.06 8.20 -20.72
C LEU A 192 -14.99 8.04 -19.51
N ASP A 193 -15.82 9.04 -19.22
CA ASP A 193 -16.79 8.98 -18.11
C ASP A 193 -17.90 7.95 -18.38
N ILE A 194 -18.38 7.86 -19.62
CA ILE A 194 -19.29 6.79 -20.07
C ILE A 194 -18.62 5.42 -19.87
N SER A 195 -17.37 5.28 -20.26
CA SER A 195 -16.62 4.03 -20.10
C SER A 195 -16.44 3.61 -18.63
N ARG A 196 -16.23 4.58 -17.73
CA ARG A 196 -16.19 4.37 -16.28
C ARG A 196 -17.55 3.94 -15.73
N ALA A 197 -18.63 4.63 -16.13
CA ALA A 197 -19.99 4.32 -15.69
C ALA A 197 -20.48 2.94 -16.13
N HIS A 198 -20.02 2.47 -17.31
CA HIS A 198 -20.31 1.12 -17.83
C HIS A 198 -19.30 0.05 -17.32
N SER A 199 -18.42 0.40 -16.41
CA SER A 199 -17.50 -0.57 -15.83
C SER A 199 -18.25 -1.61 -14.98
N ARG A 200 -17.86 -2.89 -15.12
CA ARG A 200 -18.45 -3.98 -14.32
C ARG A 200 -18.24 -3.80 -12.82
N ILE A 201 -17.20 -3.04 -12.38
CA ILE A 201 -16.96 -2.73 -10.97
C ILE A 201 -17.75 -1.52 -10.47
N TRP A 202 -18.48 -0.80 -11.33
CA TRP A 202 -19.24 0.40 -10.95
C TRP A 202 -20.24 0.14 -9.83
N ASN A 203 -20.90 -1.03 -9.84
CA ASN A 203 -21.93 -1.40 -8.88
C ASN A 203 -21.41 -2.22 -7.69
N GLU A 204 -20.10 -2.47 -7.61
CA GLU A 204 -19.50 -3.17 -6.48
C GLU A 204 -19.63 -2.38 -5.18
N THR A 205 -20.08 -3.04 -4.11
CA THR A 205 -20.36 -2.37 -2.82
C THR A 205 -19.11 -1.74 -2.22
N TRP A 206 -17.96 -2.42 -2.32
CA TRP A 206 -16.68 -1.92 -1.84
C TRP A 206 -16.23 -0.62 -2.54
N LEU A 207 -16.63 -0.37 -3.79
CA LEU A 207 -16.29 0.85 -4.53
C LEU A 207 -17.33 1.96 -4.31
N ARG A 208 -18.62 1.59 -4.29
CA ARG A 208 -19.73 2.55 -4.12
C ARG A 208 -19.68 3.33 -2.81
N GLY A 209 -19.13 2.73 -1.75
CA GLY A 209 -18.93 3.39 -0.45
C GLY A 209 -18.04 4.63 -0.51
N PHE A 210 -17.32 4.85 -1.61
CA PHE A 210 -16.41 5.98 -1.82
C PHE A 210 -16.94 7.05 -2.78
N PHE A 211 -18.01 6.80 -3.56
CA PHE A 211 -18.47 7.68 -4.64
C PHE A 211 -18.79 9.11 -4.19
N ASN A 212 -19.33 9.28 -2.99
CA ASN A 212 -19.73 10.57 -2.45
C ASN A 212 -18.69 11.19 -1.50
N LYS A 213 -17.50 10.58 -1.41
CA LYS A 213 -16.42 11.09 -0.56
C LYS A 213 -15.43 11.88 -1.41
N PRO A 214 -14.93 13.02 -0.91
CA PRO A 214 -14.04 13.89 -1.66
C PRO A 214 -12.58 13.40 -1.67
N CYS A 215 -11.75 14.08 -2.43
CA CYS A 215 -10.28 14.03 -2.40
C CYS A 215 -9.69 12.64 -2.62
N ASN A 216 -8.99 12.09 -1.61
CA ASN A 216 -8.33 10.78 -1.75
C ASN A 216 -9.34 9.67 -2.08
N HIS A 217 -10.54 9.74 -1.52
CA HIS A 217 -11.58 8.76 -1.81
C HIS A 217 -12.10 8.87 -3.24
N ALA A 218 -12.34 10.10 -3.74
CA ALA A 218 -12.72 10.30 -5.13
C ALA A 218 -11.61 9.87 -6.10
N LEU A 219 -10.34 10.14 -5.77
CA LEU A 219 -9.20 9.64 -6.52
C LEU A 219 -9.16 8.10 -6.54
N PHE A 220 -9.36 7.47 -5.38
CA PHE A 220 -9.44 6.02 -5.26
C PHE A 220 -10.48 5.41 -6.22
N VAL A 221 -11.67 6.00 -6.30
CA VAL A 221 -12.71 5.55 -7.25
C VAL A 221 -12.21 5.65 -8.68
N ARG A 222 -11.66 6.81 -9.09
CA ARG A 222 -11.17 7.01 -10.46
C ARG A 222 -10.02 6.08 -10.80
N GLN A 223 -9.06 5.88 -9.89
CA GLN A 223 -7.94 4.95 -10.08
C GLN A 223 -8.45 3.53 -10.37
N ASN A 224 -9.44 3.05 -9.62
CA ASN A 224 -10.00 1.71 -9.83
C ASN A 224 -10.73 1.58 -11.17
N LEU A 225 -11.58 2.54 -11.52
CA LEU A 225 -12.30 2.53 -12.79
C LEU A 225 -11.35 2.64 -13.98
N ASN A 226 -10.31 3.47 -13.89
CA ASN A 226 -9.28 3.63 -14.91
C ASN A 226 -8.45 2.34 -15.06
N LEU A 227 -8.05 1.73 -13.94
CA LEU A 227 -7.28 0.49 -13.95
C LEU A 227 -8.10 -0.67 -14.55
N GLU A 228 -9.42 -0.71 -14.33
CA GLU A 228 -10.32 -1.67 -14.98
C GLU A 228 -10.35 -1.50 -16.51
N ILE A 229 -10.33 -0.26 -17.00
CA ILE A 229 -10.21 0.04 -18.44
C ILE A 229 -8.85 -0.44 -18.96
N ALA A 230 -7.76 -0.12 -18.25
CA ALA A 230 -6.41 -0.54 -18.60
C ALA A 230 -6.28 -2.06 -18.69
N ILE A 231 -6.86 -2.82 -17.74
CA ILE A 231 -6.87 -4.29 -17.74
C ILE A 231 -7.54 -4.85 -19.01
N LYS A 232 -8.67 -4.26 -19.41
CA LYS A 232 -9.39 -4.71 -20.62
C LYS A 232 -8.54 -4.52 -21.88
N ILE A 233 -7.88 -3.38 -22.02
CA ILE A 233 -7.01 -3.06 -23.15
C ILE A 233 -5.75 -3.94 -23.12
N ALA A 234 -5.09 -4.04 -21.99
CA ALA A 234 -3.89 -4.86 -21.80
C ALA A 234 -4.14 -6.34 -22.17
N ARG A 235 -5.35 -6.85 -21.85
CA ARG A 235 -5.75 -8.20 -22.25
C ARG A 235 -5.92 -8.33 -23.76
N ALA A 236 -6.51 -7.32 -24.41
CA ALA A 236 -6.66 -7.30 -25.88
C ALA A 236 -5.30 -7.22 -26.59
N GLU A 237 -4.32 -6.47 -26.01
CA GLU A 237 -2.95 -6.36 -26.49
C GLU A 237 -2.08 -7.58 -26.13
N LYS A 238 -2.64 -8.58 -25.41
CA LYS A 238 -1.94 -9.82 -25.00
C LYS A 238 -0.69 -9.55 -24.16
N LEU A 239 -0.81 -8.60 -23.21
CA LEU A 239 0.21 -8.39 -22.19
C LEU A 239 0.08 -9.45 -21.09
N ASP A 240 1.18 -9.75 -20.40
CA ASP A 240 1.23 -10.83 -19.40
C ASP A 240 0.85 -10.33 -18.00
N TRP A 241 1.33 -9.12 -17.61
CA TRP A 241 1.16 -8.57 -16.27
C TRP A 241 0.75 -7.11 -16.31
N VAL A 242 -0.06 -6.71 -15.34
CA VAL A 242 -0.48 -5.31 -15.11
C VAL A 242 -0.14 -4.89 -13.67
N LEU A 243 0.31 -3.64 -13.51
CA LEU A 243 0.54 -2.98 -12.23
C LEU A 243 -0.21 -1.65 -12.18
N HIS A 244 -0.50 -1.18 -10.96
CA HIS A 244 -0.82 0.21 -10.68
C HIS A 244 0.33 0.79 -9.84
N ILE A 245 1.03 1.79 -10.38
CA ILE A 245 2.15 2.50 -9.73
C ILE A 245 1.91 3.99 -9.85
N ASP A 246 1.88 4.70 -8.75
CA ASP A 246 1.71 6.16 -8.73
C ASP A 246 2.99 6.86 -9.20
N THR A 247 2.89 8.13 -9.63
CA THR A 247 4.05 8.86 -10.21
C THR A 247 5.08 9.30 -9.16
N ASP A 248 4.81 9.09 -7.88
CA ASP A 248 5.75 9.23 -6.76
C ASP A 248 6.28 7.88 -6.25
N GLU A 249 6.08 6.81 -7.02
CA GLU A 249 6.55 5.46 -6.70
C GLU A 249 7.46 4.92 -7.81
N LEU A 250 8.53 4.20 -7.42
CA LEU A 250 9.37 3.44 -8.34
C LEU A 250 9.37 1.96 -7.97
N LEU A 251 9.14 1.10 -8.96
CA LEU A 251 9.24 -0.34 -8.75
C LEU A 251 10.71 -0.76 -8.66
N TYR A 252 11.08 -1.50 -7.61
CA TYR A 252 12.45 -1.92 -7.33
C TYR A 252 12.59 -3.45 -7.46
N PRO A 253 13.08 -3.97 -8.61
CA PRO A 253 13.32 -5.40 -8.82
C PRO A 253 14.72 -5.81 -8.34
N GLY A 254 15.07 -5.49 -7.07
CA GLY A 254 16.44 -5.62 -6.53
C GLY A 254 17.00 -7.04 -6.51
N GLY A 255 16.17 -8.08 -6.56
CA GLY A 255 16.61 -9.47 -6.62
C GLY A 255 16.76 -10.02 -8.05
N ALA A 256 16.32 -9.28 -9.08
CA ALA A 256 16.52 -9.68 -10.46
C ALA A 256 17.99 -9.45 -10.89
N PRO A 257 18.68 -10.44 -11.48
CA PRO A 257 20.09 -10.32 -11.84
C PRO A 257 20.40 -9.18 -12.83
N ASP A 258 19.45 -8.89 -13.72
CA ASP A 258 19.50 -7.84 -14.74
C ASP A 258 18.75 -6.57 -14.35
N TYR A 259 18.29 -6.50 -13.09
CA TYR A 259 17.45 -5.41 -12.58
C TYR A 259 16.19 -5.16 -13.43
N SER A 260 15.59 -6.22 -13.95
CA SER A 260 14.42 -6.19 -14.82
C SER A 260 13.17 -6.77 -14.13
N VAL A 261 12.11 -6.00 -14.07
CA VAL A 261 10.80 -6.48 -13.61
C VAL A 261 10.20 -7.49 -14.59
N SER A 262 10.51 -7.34 -15.88
CA SER A 262 10.07 -8.26 -16.94
C SER A 262 10.69 -9.66 -16.74
N THR A 263 11.96 -9.74 -16.38
CA THR A 263 12.65 -10.99 -16.02
C THR A 263 12.13 -11.55 -14.70
N LEU A 264 11.98 -10.69 -13.67
CA LEU A 264 11.46 -11.08 -12.37
C LEU A 264 10.07 -11.72 -12.49
N LEU A 265 9.12 -11.04 -13.13
CA LEU A 265 7.76 -11.53 -13.30
C LEU A 265 7.68 -12.72 -14.29
N GLY A 266 8.59 -12.79 -15.27
CA GLY A 266 8.71 -13.92 -16.19
C GLY A 266 9.19 -15.21 -15.52
N SER A 267 9.88 -15.11 -14.38
CA SER A 267 10.34 -16.26 -13.59
C SER A 267 9.29 -16.79 -12.58
N ILE A 268 8.19 -16.07 -12.38
CA ILE A 268 7.14 -16.43 -11.42
C ILE A 268 6.34 -17.64 -11.91
N ASN A 269 6.11 -18.60 -11.02
CA ASN A 269 5.34 -19.81 -11.32
C ASN A 269 3.96 -19.48 -11.90
N ALA A 270 3.46 -20.34 -12.78
CA ALA A 270 2.21 -20.13 -13.52
C ALA A 270 0.96 -20.16 -12.60
N ASP A 271 1.03 -20.78 -11.44
CA ASP A 271 -0.03 -20.86 -10.44
C ASP A 271 -0.19 -19.57 -9.62
N VAL A 272 0.83 -18.69 -9.60
CA VAL A 272 0.77 -17.40 -8.96
C VAL A 272 0.00 -16.41 -9.83
N ASP A 273 -1.08 -15.87 -9.30
CA ASP A 273 -1.94 -14.89 -9.99
C ASP A 273 -1.50 -13.44 -9.74
N THR A 274 -0.98 -13.15 -8.52
CA THR A 274 -0.52 -11.81 -8.14
C THR A 274 0.78 -11.86 -7.36
N VAL A 275 1.62 -10.82 -7.56
CA VAL A 275 2.88 -10.62 -6.82
C VAL A 275 2.81 -9.29 -6.11
N VAL A 276 2.91 -9.29 -4.77
CA VAL A 276 2.94 -8.07 -3.96
C VAL A 276 4.37 -7.61 -3.77
N PHE A 277 4.65 -6.38 -4.14
CA PHE A 277 5.89 -5.67 -3.85
C PHE A 277 5.71 -4.82 -2.59
N PRO A 278 6.34 -5.19 -1.46
CA PRO A 278 6.23 -4.44 -0.22
C PRO A 278 6.71 -3.00 -0.36
N ASN A 279 6.10 -2.08 0.38
CA ASN A 279 6.41 -0.66 0.33
C ASN A 279 7.68 -0.31 1.12
N TYR A 280 8.59 0.44 0.50
CA TYR A 280 9.74 1.07 1.15
C TYR A 280 9.58 2.58 1.08
N GLU A 281 9.45 3.24 2.23
CA GLU A 281 9.31 4.69 2.30
C GLU A 281 10.66 5.41 2.18
N ALA A 282 10.72 6.36 1.26
CA ALA A 282 11.88 7.22 1.07
C ALA A 282 11.99 8.24 2.22
N LEU A 283 13.21 8.44 2.70
CA LEU A 283 13.53 9.29 3.84
C LEU A 283 14.33 10.50 3.40
N ALA A 284 13.78 11.68 3.55
CA ALA A 284 14.50 12.94 3.32
C ALA A 284 15.53 13.16 4.44
N GLU A 285 16.77 13.47 4.08
CA GLU A 285 17.87 13.83 5.01
C GLU A 285 18.13 15.35 5.01
N THR A 286 17.44 16.08 4.15
CA THR A 286 17.48 17.55 4.03
C THR A 286 16.13 18.05 3.53
N ASP A 287 15.82 19.31 3.79
CA ASP A 287 14.65 20.01 3.24
C ASP A 287 14.87 20.59 1.83
N LYS A 288 16.09 20.41 1.27
CA LYS A 288 16.51 20.97 -0.01
C LYS A 288 16.40 20.01 -1.19
N VAL A 289 15.71 18.87 -1.01
CA VAL A 289 15.49 17.92 -2.10
C VAL A 289 14.65 18.58 -3.20
N SER A 290 15.18 18.58 -4.42
CA SER A 290 14.49 19.07 -5.63
C SER A 290 14.01 17.94 -6.53
N ASP A 291 14.88 16.97 -6.81
CA ASP A 291 14.56 15.74 -7.55
C ASP A 291 14.69 14.51 -6.65
N PRO A 292 13.57 13.99 -6.12
CA PRO A 292 13.59 12.85 -5.20
C PRO A 292 14.26 11.61 -5.77
N PHE A 293 14.09 11.33 -7.07
CA PHE A 293 14.64 10.13 -7.71
C PHE A 293 16.16 10.19 -7.85
N LEU A 294 16.73 11.40 -7.92
CA LEU A 294 18.16 11.62 -8.02
C LEU A 294 18.85 11.87 -6.67
N GLU A 295 18.12 12.36 -5.68
CA GLU A 295 18.72 12.88 -4.45
C GLU A 295 18.42 12.01 -3.22
N THR A 296 17.32 11.24 -3.22
CA THR A 296 16.95 10.41 -2.08
C THR A 296 17.41 8.96 -2.28
N THR A 297 18.24 8.49 -1.38
CA THR A 297 18.79 7.12 -1.42
C THR A 297 18.52 6.31 -0.16
N LEU A 298 18.01 6.93 0.89
CA LEU A 298 17.69 6.29 2.17
C LEU A 298 16.21 5.89 2.18
N PHE A 299 15.93 4.62 2.54
CA PHE A 299 14.58 4.06 2.59
C PHE A 299 14.35 3.29 3.87
N LYS A 300 13.17 3.43 4.45
CA LYS A 300 12.67 2.51 5.48
C LYS A 300 12.14 1.27 4.80
N ARG A 301 12.67 0.10 5.19
CA ARG A 301 12.22 -1.20 4.66
C ARG A 301 10.85 -1.57 5.20
N ASN A 302 10.11 -2.33 4.41
CA ASN A 302 8.85 -2.92 4.86
C ASN A 302 9.09 -3.93 5.98
N PHE A 303 8.11 -4.09 6.85
CA PHE A 303 8.09 -5.09 7.92
C PHE A 303 8.34 -6.51 7.38
N ASP A 304 7.76 -6.88 6.24
CA ASP A 304 7.92 -8.21 5.64
C ASP A 304 9.37 -8.54 5.25
N HIS A 305 10.23 -7.52 5.14
CA HIS A 305 11.64 -7.66 4.76
C HIS A 305 12.62 -7.38 5.90
N VAL A 306 12.13 -7.32 7.14
CA VAL A 306 12.95 -7.10 8.35
C VAL A 306 12.68 -8.23 9.33
N VAL A 307 13.71 -8.66 10.07
CA VAL A 307 13.53 -9.61 11.15
C VAL A 307 12.55 -9.03 12.18
N ARG A 308 11.53 -9.79 12.53
CA ARG A 308 10.39 -9.35 13.35
C ARG A 308 10.84 -8.73 14.68
N GLU A 309 11.72 -9.41 15.39
CA GLU A 309 12.23 -8.96 16.69
C GLU A 309 13.00 -7.64 16.56
N THR A 310 13.79 -7.52 15.51
CA THR A 310 14.54 -6.29 15.20
C THR A 310 13.60 -5.14 14.86
N TYR A 311 12.53 -5.39 14.09
CA TYR A 311 11.53 -4.39 13.75
C TYR A 311 10.87 -3.81 15.00
N PHE A 312 10.35 -4.68 15.88
CA PHE A 312 9.68 -4.24 17.09
C PHE A 312 10.62 -3.57 18.10
N ALA A 313 11.85 -4.06 18.26
CA ALA A 313 12.84 -3.43 19.13
C ALA A 313 13.18 -1.98 18.73
N ASN A 314 13.03 -1.63 17.45
CA ASN A 314 13.34 -0.30 16.92
C ASN A 314 12.10 0.50 16.48
N TYR A 315 10.89 -0.05 16.66
CA TYR A 315 9.65 0.55 16.15
C TYR A 315 9.45 1.99 16.63
N ARG A 316 9.67 2.24 17.93
CA ARG A 316 9.53 3.56 18.56
C ARG A 316 10.42 4.61 17.90
N ASP A 317 11.66 4.25 17.57
CA ASP A 317 12.61 5.15 16.92
C ASP A 317 12.21 5.42 15.47
N VAL A 318 11.85 4.36 14.73
CA VAL A 318 11.38 4.46 13.34
C VAL A 318 10.15 5.36 13.22
N THR A 319 9.21 5.25 14.16
CA THR A 319 7.96 6.02 14.16
C THR A 319 8.07 7.37 14.87
N ARG A 320 9.24 7.70 15.45
CA ARG A 320 9.41 8.88 16.29
C ARG A 320 8.34 8.98 17.40
N SER A 321 8.01 7.83 18.01
CA SER A 321 6.96 7.67 19.02
C SER A 321 5.54 8.03 18.54
N ASN A 322 5.30 8.12 17.23
CA ASN A 322 3.99 8.38 16.64
C ASN A 322 3.51 7.16 15.84
N PRO A 323 2.51 6.38 16.33
CA PRO A 323 2.01 5.20 15.63
C PRO A 323 1.32 5.53 14.29
N ASN A 324 0.84 6.77 14.12
CA ASN A 324 0.19 7.24 12.89
C ASN A 324 1.16 7.96 11.94
N TYR A 325 2.45 7.78 12.15
CA TYR A 325 3.47 8.37 11.30
C TYR A 325 3.47 7.73 9.90
N PHE A 326 3.77 8.49 8.84
CA PHE A 326 3.72 7.97 7.47
C PHE A 326 4.63 6.75 7.25
N LEU A 327 5.71 6.59 8.02
CA LEU A 327 6.59 5.41 7.96
C LEU A 327 5.95 4.12 8.48
N THR A 328 4.77 4.17 9.08
CA THR A 328 4.02 2.96 9.46
C THR A 328 3.26 2.36 8.29
N TYR A 329 3.09 3.13 7.21
CA TYR A 329 2.38 2.67 6.02
C TYR A 329 3.11 1.49 5.37
N GLY A 330 2.49 0.33 5.43
CA GLY A 330 3.09 -0.91 4.97
C GLY A 330 2.53 -1.46 3.67
N ASN A 331 1.48 -0.82 3.13
CA ASN A 331 0.77 -1.36 1.96
C ASN A 331 1.57 -1.12 0.68
N GLY A 332 2.07 -2.19 0.08
CA GLY A 332 2.80 -2.13 -1.19
C GLY A 332 1.88 -2.13 -2.41
N LYS A 333 2.44 -2.37 -3.58
CA LYS A 333 1.71 -2.49 -4.85
C LYS A 333 1.77 -3.92 -5.37
N SER A 334 0.75 -4.32 -6.14
CA SER A 334 0.73 -5.65 -6.74
C SER A 334 0.92 -5.60 -8.25
N ALA A 335 1.64 -6.60 -8.78
CA ALA A 335 1.51 -7.01 -10.17
C ALA A 335 0.47 -8.12 -10.24
N ALA A 336 -0.40 -8.08 -11.25
CA ALA A 336 -1.37 -9.14 -11.48
C ALA A 336 -1.21 -9.73 -12.87
N ARG A 337 -1.27 -11.06 -12.95
CA ARG A 337 -1.29 -11.79 -14.22
C ARG A 337 -2.62 -11.51 -14.94
N ILE A 338 -2.54 -11.02 -16.17
CA ILE A 338 -3.73 -10.64 -16.94
C ILE A 338 -4.50 -11.88 -17.34
N SER A 339 -5.72 -12.02 -16.79
CA SER A 339 -6.59 -13.18 -17.01
C SER A 339 -8.05 -12.76 -17.18
N LYS A 340 -8.89 -13.73 -17.60
CA LYS A 340 -10.34 -13.54 -17.62
C LYS A 340 -10.85 -13.39 -16.19
N GLY A 341 -11.57 -12.33 -15.91
CA GLY A 341 -12.11 -12.09 -14.58
C GLY A 341 -11.24 -11.21 -13.68
N LEU A 342 -9.96 -10.96 -14.02
CA LEU A 342 -9.11 -10.03 -13.27
C LEU A 342 -9.79 -8.67 -13.15
N ARG A 343 -9.81 -8.11 -11.95
CA ARG A 343 -10.30 -6.76 -11.65
C ARG A 343 -9.41 -6.07 -10.59
N PRO A 344 -9.40 -4.74 -10.53
CA PRO A 344 -8.78 -4.05 -9.41
C PRO A 344 -9.55 -4.31 -8.11
N ASN A 345 -8.85 -4.21 -7.00
CA ASN A 345 -9.40 -4.22 -5.65
C ASN A 345 -8.69 -3.16 -4.81
N GLY A 346 -8.99 -1.91 -5.08
CA GLY A 346 -8.23 -0.76 -4.60
C GLY A 346 -7.01 -0.45 -5.47
N ALA A 347 -6.26 0.58 -5.07
CA ALA A 347 -5.06 1.03 -5.77
C ALA A 347 -3.84 0.11 -5.53
N HIS A 348 -3.95 -0.90 -4.67
CA HIS A 348 -2.83 -1.71 -4.18
C HIS A 348 -2.94 -3.20 -4.48
N ARG A 349 -4.16 -3.69 -4.77
CA ARG A 349 -4.42 -5.13 -4.94
C ARG A 349 -5.32 -5.40 -6.13
N PHE A 350 -5.33 -6.67 -6.52
CA PHE A 350 -6.22 -7.19 -7.55
C PHE A 350 -7.06 -8.33 -7.00
N HIS A 351 -8.20 -8.55 -7.61
CA HIS A 351 -9.09 -9.66 -7.34
C HIS A 351 -9.55 -10.30 -8.66
N SER A 352 -10.34 -11.36 -8.60
CA SER A 352 -10.88 -12.00 -9.80
C SER A 352 -12.30 -12.49 -9.56
N TYR A 353 -13.15 -12.35 -10.58
CA TYR A 353 -14.50 -12.90 -10.58
C TYR A 353 -14.55 -14.41 -10.79
N VAL A 354 -13.44 -15.05 -11.16
CA VAL A 354 -13.39 -16.49 -11.47
C VAL A 354 -12.94 -17.30 -10.28
N LYS A 355 -11.90 -16.86 -9.59
CA LYS A 355 -11.33 -17.51 -8.41
C LYS A 355 -10.62 -16.49 -7.54
N ALA A 356 -10.47 -16.78 -6.25
CA ALA A 356 -9.57 -16.01 -5.40
C ALA A 356 -8.14 -16.08 -5.98
N PRO A 357 -7.44 -14.95 -6.18
CA PRO A 357 -6.10 -14.97 -6.71
C PRO A 357 -5.12 -15.59 -5.71
N PHE A 358 -4.22 -16.44 -6.22
CA PHE A 358 -3.08 -16.88 -5.43
C PHE A 358 -2.03 -15.77 -5.40
N GLU A 359 -1.81 -15.21 -4.20
CA GLU A 359 -0.93 -14.06 -3.98
C GLU A 359 0.42 -14.49 -3.42
N LEU A 360 1.51 -14.01 -4.03
CA LEU A 360 2.88 -14.17 -3.57
C LEU A 360 3.43 -12.82 -3.12
N LYS A 361 3.92 -12.71 -1.89
CA LYS A 361 4.72 -11.55 -1.46
C LYS A 361 6.14 -11.69 -1.99
N SER A 362 6.60 -10.67 -2.73
CA SER A 362 7.97 -10.65 -3.27
C SER A 362 8.98 -10.48 -2.14
N SER A 363 9.95 -11.39 -2.05
CA SER A 363 11.16 -11.21 -1.25
C SER A 363 12.28 -10.50 -2.03
N GLU A 364 12.12 -10.37 -3.35
CA GLU A 364 13.15 -9.93 -4.31
C GLU A 364 12.86 -8.57 -4.94
N GLY A 365 11.75 -7.93 -4.55
CA GLY A 365 11.35 -6.64 -5.07
C GLY A 365 10.57 -5.83 -4.05
N ALA A 366 10.51 -4.53 -4.26
CA ALA A 366 9.77 -3.58 -3.44
C ALA A 366 9.22 -2.43 -4.30
N VAL A 367 8.38 -1.60 -3.71
CA VAL A 367 8.02 -0.28 -4.23
C VAL A 367 8.74 0.76 -3.41
N LEU A 368 9.50 1.63 -4.06
CA LEU A 368 10.14 2.79 -3.45
C LEU A 368 9.16 3.96 -3.54
N HIS A 369 8.64 4.40 -2.40
CA HIS A 369 7.61 5.43 -2.31
C HIS A 369 8.20 6.74 -1.81
N TYR A 370 8.11 7.81 -2.60
CA TYR A 370 8.76 9.09 -2.37
C TYR A 370 7.80 10.14 -1.78
N THR A 371 6.95 9.71 -0.85
CA THR A 371 6.04 10.61 -0.14
C THR A 371 6.82 11.57 0.76
N TYR A 372 6.47 12.84 0.73
CA TYR A 372 7.04 13.89 1.59
C TYR A 372 8.56 14.08 1.50
N THR A 373 9.21 13.61 0.45
CA THR A 373 10.66 13.78 0.28
C THR A 373 11.07 15.22 -0.03
N ARG A 374 10.14 16.05 -0.53
CA ARG A 374 10.34 17.47 -0.77
C ARG A 374 9.49 18.30 0.17
N PHE A 375 10.03 19.41 0.65
CA PHE A 375 9.24 20.40 1.42
C PHE A 375 8.02 20.89 0.63
N THR A 376 8.17 21.09 -0.68
CA THR A 376 7.08 21.50 -1.58
C THR A 376 5.93 20.47 -1.66
N ASP A 377 6.16 19.19 -1.38
CA ASP A 377 5.11 18.19 -1.33
C ASP A 377 4.15 18.44 -0.17
N VAL A 378 4.68 18.88 1.00
CA VAL A 378 3.87 19.29 2.14
C VAL A 378 3.15 20.60 1.86
N VAL A 379 3.87 21.63 1.34
CA VAL A 379 3.27 22.93 0.98
C VAL A 379 2.10 22.76 0.02
N SER A 380 2.21 21.85 -0.95
CA SER A 380 1.16 21.61 -1.95
C SER A 380 -0.09 20.93 -1.39
N ARG A 381 -0.04 20.33 -0.20
CA ARG A 381 -1.19 19.61 0.40
C ARG A 381 -2.43 20.49 0.52
N LYS A 382 -2.28 21.75 0.96
CA LYS A 382 -3.41 22.70 1.09
C LYS A 382 -4.14 22.99 -0.21
N HIS A 383 -3.51 22.75 -1.36
CA HIS A 383 -4.09 23.02 -2.68
C HIS A 383 -4.68 21.78 -3.35
N ARG A 384 -4.44 20.57 -2.81
CA ARG A 384 -4.90 19.33 -3.42
C ARG A 384 -6.40 19.09 -3.27
N CYS A 385 -6.97 19.62 -2.18
CA CYS A 385 -8.36 19.35 -1.83
C CYS A 385 -9.02 20.55 -1.15
N PRO A 386 -10.25 20.92 -1.51
CA PRO A 386 -11.00 21.98 -0.85
C PRO A 386 -11.64 21.47 0.46
N CYS A 387 -10.81 21.00 1.39
CA CYS A 387 -11.29 20.49 2.67
C CYS A 387 -11.36 21.57 3.73
N LYS A 388 -12.36 21.51 4.61
CA LYS A 388 -12.44 22.31 5.81
C LYS A 388 -11.43 21.79 6.85
N LEU A 389 -10.93 22.70 7.71
CA LEU A 389 -9.97 22.38 8.77
C LEU A 389 -10.61 21.71 10.00
N ASP A 390 -11.79 21.19 9.88
CA ASP A 390 -12.48 20.39 10.88
C ASP A 390 -12.02 18.94 10.82
N ASP A 391 -11.76 18.31 11.96
CA ASP A 391 -11.19 16.97 12.03
C ASP A 391 -12.10 15.90 11.40
N GLU A 392 -13.43 16.02 11.51
CA GLU A 392 -14.38 15.08 10.88
C GLU A 392 -14.44 15.27 9.35
N GLU A 393 -14.35 16.50 8.87
CA GLU A 393 -14.25 16.78 7.44
C GLU A 393 -12.91 16.30 6.87
N LEU A 394 -11.81 16.45 7.61
CA LEU A 394 -10.50 15.94 7.19
C LEU A 394 -10.48 14.40 7.08
N LYS A 395 -11.17 13.67 7.96
CA LYS A 395 -11.34 12.21 7.84
C LYS A 395 -12.10 11.81 6.57
N LYS A 396 -13.04 12.63 6.10
CA LYS A 396 -13.74 12.40 4.83
C LYS A 396 -12.85 12.69 3.61
N CYS A 397 -11.82 13.52 3.76
CA CYS A 397 -10.92 13.92 2.68
C CYS A 397 -9.71 12.98 2.53
N PHE A 398 -9.10 12.61 3.66
CA PHE A 398 -7.81 11.92 3.68
C PHE A 398 -7.91 10.59 4.42
N ILE A 399 -7.37 9.55 3.81
CA ILE A 399 -7.35 8.19 4.36
C ILE A 399 -6.33 8.10 5.49
N LEU A 400 -5.11 8.65 5.29
CA LEU A 400 -4.01 8.52 6.24
C LEU A 400 -4.02 9.64 7.28
N ASP A 401 -3.73 9.30 8.54
CA ASP A 401 -3.65 10.27 9.64
C ASP A 401 -2.56 11.31 9.41
N PHE A 402 -1.41 10.89 8.94
CA PHE A 402 -0.31 11.81 8.66
C PHE A 402 -0.67 12.82 7.56
N ASP A 403 -1.44 12.42 6.55
CA ASP A 403 -1.93 13.31 5.50
C ASP A 403 -2.85 14.40 6.06
N ARG A 404 -3.71 14.04 7.05
CA ARG A 404 -4.57 15.02 7.74
C ARG A 404 -3.75 16.04 8.53
N VAL A 405 -2.74 15.54 9.26
CA VAL A 405 -1.82 16.42 10.01
C VAL A 405 -1.07 17.34 9.05
N ALA A 406 -0.46 16.80 8.00
CA ALA A 406 0.29 17.56 7.01
C ALA A 406 -0.58 18.62 6.31
N PHE A 407 -1.84 18.30 6.00
CA PHE A 407 -2.79 19.28 5.44
C PHE A 407 -3.10 20.40 6.43
N LYS A 408 -3.38 20.06 7.69
CA LYS A 408 -3.67 21.03 8.76
C LYS A 408 -2.48 21.98 9.00
N GLU A 409 -1.28 21.42 9.10
CA GLU A 409 -0.04 22.19 9.26
C GLU A 409 0.20 23.13 8.07
N ALA A 410 0.09 22.61 6.84
CA ALA A 410 0.28 23.41 5.62
C ALA A 410 -0.79 24.50 5.44
N SER A 411 -1.99 24.33 6.00
CA SER A 411 -3.10 25.27 5.86
C SER A 411 -3.10 26.37 6.94
N THR A 412 -2.45 26.13 8.09
CA THR A 412 -2.52 27.02 9.24
C THR A 412 -1.21 27.73 9.57
N LYS A 413 -0.08 27.16 9.15
CA LYS A 413 1.25 27.71 9.49
C LYS A 413 1.80 28.62 8.38
N SER A 414 2.61 29.57 8.78
CA SER A 414 3.50 30.30 7.87
C SER A 414 4.53 29.32 7.25
N GLU A 415 5.17 29.72 6.16
CA GLU A 415 6.16 28.85 5.48
C GLU A 415 7.33 28.49 6.41
N ASP A 416 7.82 29.44 7.22
CA ASP A 416 8.90 29.22 8.16
C ASP A 416 8.52 28.25 9.31
N GLU A 417 7.31 28.37 9.84
CA GLU A 417 6.79 27.45 10.85
C GLU A 417 6.54 26.07 10.28
N LEU A 418 6.00 25.99 9.06
CA LEU A 418 5.79 24.74 8.35
C LEU A 418 7.12 24.06 8.05
N ARG A 419 8.17 24.82 7.68
CA ARG A 419 9.52 24.29 7.45
C ARG A 419 10.14 23.73 8.74
N LYS A 420 9.96 24.41 9.87
CA LYS A 420 10.39 23.89 11.18
C LYS A 420 9.66 22.59 11.54
N TRP A 421 8.35 22.55 11.30
CA TRP A 421 7.56 21.34 11.51
C TRP A 421 8.05 20.21 10.59
N TYR A 422 8.28 20.47 9.31
CA TYR A 422 8.80 19.50 8.33
C TYR A 422 10.16 18.94 8.75
N MET A 423 11.08 19.82 9.17
CA MET A 423 12.40 19.42 9.66
C MET A 423 12.31 18.50 10.88
N SER A 424 11.40 18.76 11.81
CA SER A 424 11.27 17.98 13.04
C SER A 424 10.49 16.67 12.86
N HIS A 425 9.53 16.61 11.89
CA HIS A 425 8.63 15.46 11.74
C HIS A 425 8.97 14.58 10.55
N VAL A 426 9.55 15.10 9.49
CA VAL A 426 9.80 14.36 8.24
C VAL A 426 11.28 14.13 8.00
N VAL A 427 12.12 15.18 8.15
CA VAL A 427 13.55 15.09 7.80
C VAL A 427 14.34 14.32 8.86
N TRP A 428 15.24 13.45 8.41
CA TRP A 428 16.09 12.60 9.26
C TRP A 428 17.51 13.18 9.35
N THR A 429 17.69 14.12 10.29
CA THR A 429 18.96 14.82 10.52
C THR A 429 19.87 14.12 11.54
N ASP A 430 19.32 13.28 12.41
CA ASP A 430 20.09 12.53 13.41
C ASP A 430 20.84 11.36 12.76
N ARG A 431 22.10 11.62 12.40
CA ARG A 431 23.00 10.64 11.78
C ARG A 431 23.24 9.41 12.63
N HIS A 432 23.28 9.56 13.95
CA HIS A 432 23.51 8.43 14.86
C HIS A 432 22.34 7.45 14.79
N THR A 433 21.11 7.92 14.92
CA THR A 433 19.90 7.10 14.78
C THR A 433 19.80 6.49 13.38
N VAL A 434 20.04 7.26 12.32
CA VAL A 434 20.04 6.74 10.93
C VAL A 434 21.07 5.61 10.78
N THR A 435 22.31 5.81 11.22
CA THR A 435 23.37 4.78 11.11
C THR A 435 22.99 3.51 11.87
N ARG A 436 22.43 3.63 13.07
CA ARG A 436 21.97 2.49 13.86
C ARG A 436 20.82 1.75 13.18
N LEU A 437 19.84 2.45 12.63
CA LEU A 437 18.71 1.83 11.93
C LEU A 437 19.14 1.17 10.60
N VAL A 438 20.14 1.71 9.91
CA VAL A 438 20.77 1.06 8.76
C VAL A 438 21.51 -0.21 9.18
N ALA A 439 22.31 -0.15 10.24
CA ALA A 439 23.03 -1.30 10.77
C ALA A 439 22.09 -2.43 11.23
N ASN A 440 20.93 -2.08 11.76
CA ASN A 440 19.87 -3.02 12.16
C ASN A 440 19.01 -3.50 10.99
N GLY A 441 19.25 -3.03 9.77
CA GLY A 441 18.51 -3.44 8.56
C GLY A 441 17.07 -2.90 8.43
N LEU A 442 16.66 -1.92 9.27
CA LEU A 442 15.37 -1.26 9.13
C LEU A 442 15.42 -0.18 8.05
N PHE A 443 16.53 0.53 7.96
CA PHE A 443 16.80 1.46 6.87
C PHE A 443 17.80 0.85 5.91
N GLN A 444 17.69 1.23 4.63
CA GLN A 444 18.57 0.75 3.57
C GLN A 444 18.92 1.88 2.61
N ARG A 445 20.18 1.91 2.18
CA ARG A 445 20.63 2.75 1.06
C ARG A 445 20.39 2.02 -0.26
N ILE A 446 19.65 2.64 -1.17
CA ILE A 446 19.38 2.12 -2.51
C ILE A 446 19.77 3.21 -3.51
N TYR A 447 20.81 2.95 -4.30
CA TYR A 447 21.37 3.91 -5.27
C TYR A 447 20.93 3.64 -6.72
N THR A 448 20.34 2.48 -7.00
CA THR A 448 20.05 2.06 -8.38
C THR A 448 19.13 3.02 -9.13
N PRO A 449 18.02 3.54 -8.54
CA PRO A 449 17.20 4.54 -9.24
C PRO A 449 17.99 5.78 -9.64
N GLN A 450 18.84 6.28 -8.73
CA GLN A 450 19.70 7.43 -8.98
C GLN A 450 20.67 7.19 -10.14
N VAL A 451 21.29 6.00 -10.18
CA VAL A 451 22.25 5.61 -11.25
C VAL A 451 21.50 5.52 -12.58
N LEU A 452 20.37 4.82 -12.64
CA LEU A 452 19.59 4.67 -13.87
C LEU A 452 19.08 6.01 -14.39
N CYS A 453 18.52 6.86 -13.52
CA CYS A 453 18.05 8.17 -13.93
C CYS A 453 19.18 9.06 -14.48
N LYS A 454 20.38 9.03 -13.88
CA LYS A 454 21.55 9.78 -14.37
C LYS A 454 22.05 9.26 -15.72
N GLN A 455 22.15 7.94 -15.90
CA GLN A 455 22.56 7.36 -17.18
C GLN A 455 21.63 7.76 -18.32
N ILE A 456 20.32 7.76 -18.06
CA ILE A 456 19.31 8.14 -19.05
C ILE A 456 19.40 9.64 -19.40
N GLN A 457 19.70 10.50 -18.43
CA GLN A 457 19.94 11.93 -18.69
C GLN A 457 21.18 12.14 -19.58
N TYR A 458 22.27 11.43 -19.31
CA TYR A 458 23.52 11.53 -20.07
C TYR A 458 23.38 11.08 -21.52
N LEU A 459 22.60 10.04 -21.79
CA LEU A 459 22.36 9.54 -23.16
C LEU A 459 21.54 10.50 -24.04
N LYS A 460 20.83 11.48 -23.46
CA LYS A 460 20.11 12.53 -24.20
C LYS A 460 20.95 13.75 -24.56
N CYS A 461 22.13 13.90 -23.94
CA CYS A 461 23.07 14.98 -24.25
C CYS A 461 24.07 14.59 -25.35
N LYS A 462 23.96 13.39 -25.91
CA LYS A 462 24.65 12.93 -27.12
C LYS A 462 23.62 12.72 -28.25
#